data_888f6b1dadbf9dc36232c8786a82ec37
#
_entry.id   888f6b1dadbf9dc36232c8786a82ec37
#
_cell.length_a   1.000
_cell.length_b   1.000
_cell.length_c   1.000
_cell.angle_alpha   90.00
_cell.angle_beta   90.00
_cell.angle_gamma   90.00
#
_symmetry.space_group_name_H-M   'P 1'
#
loop_
_entity.id
_entity.type
_entity.pdbx_description
1 polymer ?
#
loop_
_entity_poly.entity_id
_entity_poly.type
_entity_poly.pdbx_seq_one_letter_code
_entity_poly.pdbx_strand_id
1 'polypeptide(L)'
;MTEKKIGLIVGAGMGLSASLARKFSRAGMKIALASRDTEKLSDLVSELGSAVYTCDTSDPESVQNLFSSVQFDLGDPEVVIFNASKRVRGEITKIDVDEVRDAILTTCYGGFLVGQEASKIMQKLGGGTIMFTGASAGVKGFPKSATFAMGKFGLRGLAQSMARE
;
A
#
# COMPACT_ATOMS: atom_id res chain seq x y z
N MET A 1 28.77 6.46 8.69
CA MET A 1 27.92 6.19 7.51
C MET A 1 26.50 6.47 7.93
N THR A 2 25.80 7.39 7.31
CA THR A 2 24.38 7.62 7.58
C THR A 2 23.59 6.36 7.21
N GLU A 3 22.80 5.87 8.14
CA GLU A 3 21.92 4.71 7.91
C GLU A 3 20.97 5.00 6.75
N LYS A 4 20.82 4.05 5.82
CA LYS A 4 19.97 4.25 4.64
C LYS A 4 18.50 4.21 5.07
N LYS A 5 17.73 5.21 4.67
CA LYS A 5 16.28 5.24 4.83
C LYS A 5 15.61 4.05 4.19
N ILE A 6 14.51 3.59 4.79
CA ILE A 6 13.75 2.43 4.33
C ILE A 6 12.43 2.89 3.73
N GLY A 7 12.14 2.40 2.51
CA GLY A 7 10.87 2.59 1.81
C GLY A 7 10.12 1.28 1.66
N LEU A 8 8.92 1.19 2.22
CA LEU A 8 8.01 0.04 2.08
C LEU A 8 6.91 0.37 1.08
N ILE A 9 6.75 -0.46 0.05
CA ILE A 9 5.69 -0.34 -0.95
C ILE A 9 4.73 -1.52 -0.82
N VAL A 10 3.52 -1.26 -0.35
CA VAL A 10 2.47 -2.27 -0.12
C VAL A 10 1.48 -2.27 -1.30
N GLY A 11 1.23 -3.44 -1.87
CA GLY A 11 0.54 -3.61 -3.13
C GLY A 11 1.47 -3.38 -4.33
N ALA A 12 2.67 -3.94 -4.23
CA ALA A 12 3.69 -3.83 -5.26
C ALA A 12 3.28 -4.55 -6.56
N GLY A 13 3.62 -3.94 -7.69
CA GLY A 13 3.39 -4.46 -9.03
C GLY A 13 4.32 -3.79 -10.04
N MET A 14 4.31 -4.26 -11.28
CA MET A 14 5.25 -3.82 -12.32
C MET A 14 4.96 -2.43 -12.94
N GLY A 15 3.88 -1.78 -12.53
CA GLY A 15 3.53 -0.43 -13.00
C GLY A 15 4.12 0.69 -12.11
N LEU A 16 3.22 1.48 -11.49
CA LEU A 16 3.59 2.61 -10.63
C LEU A 16 4.55 2.21 -9.50
N SER A 17 4.28 1.08 -8.83
CA SER A 17 5.13 0.62 -7.72
C SER A 17 6.56 0.34 -8.15
N ALA A 18 6.78 -0.27 -9.33
CA ALA A 18 8.11 -0.51 -9.86
C ALA A 18 8.86 0.80 -10.18
N SER A 19 8.14 1.78 -10.75
CA SER A 19 8.72 3.11 -11.03
C SER A 19 9.12 3.84 -9.75
N LEU A 20 8.29 3.76 -8.70
CA LEU A 20 8.59 4.33 -7.39
C LEU A 20 9.77 3.62 -6.72
N ALA A 21 9.78 2.28 -6.74
CA ALA A 21 10.88 1.49 -6.19
C ALA A 21 12.23 1.88 -6.81
N ARG A 22 12.29 1.97 -8.14
CA ARG A 22 13.49 2.41 -8.86
C ARG A 22 13.92 3.83 -8.48
N LYS A 23 12.95 4.75 -8.38
CA LYS A 23 13.23 6.15 -8.02
C LYS A 23 13.80 6.26 -6.60
N PHE A 24 13.20 5.60 -5.64
CA PHE A 24 13.67 5.63 -4.25
C PHE A 24 14.99 4.88 -4.06
N SER A 25 15.19 3.75 -4.74
CA SER A 25 16.47 3.04 -4.74
C SER A 25 17.59 3.92 -5.28
N ARG A 26 17.37 4.65 -6.39
CA ARG A 26 18.34 5.63 -6.94
C ARG A 26 18.60 6.80 -5.98
N ALA A 27 17.64 7.14 -5.12
CA ALA A 27 17.82 8.12 -4.05
C ALA A 27 18.56 7.56 -2.81
N GLY A 28 19.04 6.33 -2.88
CA GLY A 28 19.84 5.70 -1.83
C GLY A 28 19.03 4.97 -0.76
N MET A 29 17.71 4.81 -0.91
CA MET A 29 16.88 4.08 0.05
C MET A 29 17.02 2.56 -0.12
N LYS A 30 16.87 1.82 0.98
CA LYS A 30 16.57 0.38 0.95
C LYS A 30 15.08 0.20 0.66
N ILE A 31 14.74 -0.72 -0.23
CA ILE A 31 13.35 -0.94 -0.67
C ILE A 31 12.83 -2.29 -0.18
N ALA A 32 11.66 -2.26 0.45
CA ALA A 32 10.84 -3.41 0.75
C ALA A 32 9.59 -3.39 -0.15
N LEU A 33 9.31 -4.51 -0.79
CA LEU A 33 8.15 -4.69 -1.67
C LEU A 33 7.20 -5.71 -1.06
N ALA A 34 5.91 -5.39 -0.96
CA ALA A 34 4.91 -6.32 -0.45
C ALA A 34 3.79 -6.54 -1.46
N SER A 35 3.46 -7.81 -1.71
CA SER A 35 2.40 -8.22 -2.62
C SER A 35 1.87 -9.60 -2.24
N ARG A 36 0.62 -9.92 -2.60
CA ARG A 36 0.07 -11.28 -2.45
C ARG A 36 0.80 -12.30 -3.34
N ASP A 37 1.20 -11.86 -4.51
CA ASP A 37 1.96 -12.65 -5.47
C ASP A 37 3.33 -11.96 -5.66
N THR A 38 4.35 -12.56 -5.07
CA THR A 38 5.73 -12.03 -5.07
C THR A 38 6.53 -12.52 -6.27
N GLU A 39 6.14 -13.62 -6.92
CA GLU A 39 6.86 -14.18 -8.07
C GLU A 39 6.94 -13.20 -9.23
N LYS A 40 5.85 -12.46 -9.48
CA LYS A 40 5.81 -11.41 -10.52
C LYS A 40 6.75 -10.23 -10.28
N LEU A 41 7.36 -10.14 -9.10
CA LEU A 41 8.31 -9.09 -8.74
C LEU A 41 9.77 -9.54 -8.83
N SER A 42 10.04 -10.81 -9.21
CA SER A 42 11.38 -11.41 -9.22
C SER A 42 12.43 -10.58 -9.97
N ASP A 43 12.07 -10.09 -11.15
CA ASP A 43 12.98 -9.25 -11.95
C ASP A 43 13.29 -7.93 -11.27
N LEU A 44 12.27 -7.28 -10.68
CA LEU A 44 12.42 -6.02 -9.96
C LEU A 44 13.24 -6.21 -8.68
N VAL A 45 13.02 -7.30 -7.96
CA VAL A 45 13.79 -7.69 -6.77
C VAL A 45 15.26 -7.88 -7.14
N SER A 46 15.54 -8.63 -8.20
CA SER A 46 16.91 -8.85 -8.70
C SER A 46 17.58 -7.57 -9.17
N GLU A 47 16.83 -6.70 -9.88
CA GLU A 47 17.32 -5.39 -10.37
C GLU A 47 17.75 -4.46 -9.23
N LEU A 48 16.96 -4.41 -8.14
CA LEU A 48 17.14 -3.42 -7.08
C LEU A 48 17.85 -3.97 -5.83
N GLY A 49 18.04 -5.27 -5.73
CA GLY A 49 18.46 -5.92 -4.47
C GLY A 49 17.47 -5.67 -3.34
N SER A 50 16.17 -5.54 -3.66
CA SER A 50 15.13 -5.21 -2.70
C SER A 50 14.67 -6.44 -1.92
N ALA A 51 14.22 -6.26 -0.66
CA ALA A 51 13.49 -7.29 0.06
C ALA A 51 12.07 -7.41 -0.49
N VAL A 52 11.50 -8.62 -0.44
CA VAL A 52 10.14 -8.90 -0.87
C VAL A 52 9.38 -9.72 0.17
N TYR A 53 8.11 -9.38 0.39
CA TYR A 53 7.26 -9.99 1.41
C TYR A 53 5.88 -10.31 0.83
N THR A 54 5.33 -11.45 1.24
CA THR A 54 3.92 -11.77 0.95
C THR A 54 3.03 -11.03 1.92
N CYS A 55 2.00 -10.34 1.41
CA CYS A 55 1.04 -9.63 2.25
C CYS A 55 -0.32 -9.54 1.57
N ASP A 56 -1.36 -9.98 2.28
CA ASP A 56 -2.74 -9.65 1.98
C ASP A 56 -3.18 -8.45 2.83
N THR A 57 -3.42 -7.33 2.18
CA THR A 57 -3.81 -6.09 2.86
C THR A 57 -5.22 -6.11 3.45
N SER A 58 -6.03 -7.11 3.14
CA SER A 58 -7.37 -7.29 3.74
C SER A 58 -7.33 -8.04 5.08
N ASP A 59 -6.18 -8.61 5.43
CA ASP A 59 -5.95 -9.39 6.65
C ASP A 59 -5.06 -8.61 7.65
N PRO A 60 -5.60 -8.27 8.85
CA PRO A 60 -4.84 -7.56 9.88
C PRO A 60 -3.57 -8.26 10.32
N GLU A 61 -3.60 -9.59 10.47
CA GLU A 61 -2.44 -10.36 10.91
C GLU A 61 -1.34 -10.35 9.82
N SER A 62 -1.72 -10.49 8.56
CA SER A 62 -0.80 -10.40 7.43
C SER A 62 -0.10 -9.03 7.35
N VAL A 63 -0.82 -7.94 7.63
CA VAL A 63 -0.24 -6.60 7.67
C VAL A 63 0.70 -6.43 8.86
N GLN A 64 0.32 -6.87 10.07
CA GLN A 64 1.20 -6.82 11.25
C GLN A 64 2.49 -7.61 11.04
N ASN A 65 2.38 -8.82 10.49
CA ASN A 65 3.53 -9.68 10.17
C ASN A 65 4.45 -9.03 9.13
N LEU A 66 3.89 -8.36 8.11
CA LEU A 66 4.68 -7.59 7.15
C LEU A 66 5.55 -6.55 7.85
N PHE A 67 4.95 -5.69 8.68
CA PHE A 67 5.70 -4.62 9.36
C PHE A 67 6.76 -5.18 10.31
N SER A 68 6.44 -6.24 11.06
CA SER A 68 7.39 -6.92 11.94
C SER A 68 8.59 -7.51 11.17
N SER A 69 8.33 -8.14 10.03
CA SER A 69 9.39 -8.70 9.18
C SER A 69 10.27 -7.61 8.58
N VAL A 70 9.67 -6.51 8.09
CA VAL A 70 10.43 -5.38 7.54
C VAL A 70 11.32 -4.76 8.62
N GLN A 71 10.78 -4.56 9.84
CA GLN A 71 11.57 -4.02 10.96
C GLN A 71 12.73 -4.95 11.35
N PHE A 72 12.52 -6.25 11.36
CA PHE A 72 13.55 -7.23 11.70
C PHE A 72 14.67 -7.28 10.63
N ASP A 73 14.32 -7.29 9.35
CA ASP A 73 15.28 -7.49 8.26
C ASP A 73 16.00 -6.20 7.85
N LEU A 74 15.30 -5.06 7.88
CA LEU A 74 15.78 -3.82 7.30
C LEU A 74 15.86 -2.66 8.32
N GLY A 75 14.98 -2.66 9.32
CA GLY A 75 14.74 -1.58 10.26
C GLY A 75 13.41 -0.87 10.05
N ASP A 76 13.20 0.24 10.74
CA ASP A 76 11.96 0.99 10.73
C ASP A 76 11.70 1.72 9.39
N PRO A 77 10.57 1.49 8.70
CA PRO A 77 10.26 2.18 7.45
C PRO A 77 9.89 3.65 7.69
N GLU A 78 10.66 4.56 7.09
CA GLU A 78 10.41 6.00 7.14
C GLU A 78 9.49 6.50 6.02
N VAL A 79 9.35 5.71 4.95
CA VAL A 79 8.42 5.98 3.84
C VAL A 79 7.59 4.73 3.59
N VAL A 80 6.27 4.86 3.69
CA VAL A 80 5.33 3.78 3.41
C VAL A 80 4.37 4.21 2.30
N ILE A 81 4.28 3.40 1.24
CA ILE A 81 3.40 3.66 0.10
C ILE A 81 2.35 2.56 0.02
N PHE A 82 1.09 2.93 0.20
CA PHE A 82 -0.04 2.03 -0.03
C PHE A 82 -0.56 2.17 -1.44
N ASN A 83 -0.37 1.14 -2.25
CA ASN A 83 -0.78 1.08 -3.66
C ASN A 83 -1.76 -0.06 -3.96
N ALA A 84 -2.11 -0.90 -2.96
CA ALA A 84 -3.05 -1.98 -3.16
C ALA A 84 -4.45 -1.44 -3.51
N SER A 85 -5.10 -2.10 -4.46
CA SER A 85 -6.51 -1.87 -4.74
C SER A 85 -7.11 -3.04 -5.52
N LYS A 86 -8.39 -3.31 -5.30
CA LYS A 86 -9.20 -4.23 -6.09
C LYS A 86 -10.28 -3.43 -6.82
N ARG A 87 -10.42 -3.67 -8.11
CA ARG A 87 -11.41 -2.97 -8.95
C ARG A 87 -12.40 -3.97 -9.51
N VAL A 88 -13.65 -3.82 -9.12
CA VAL A 88 -14.79 -4.57 -9.69
C VAL A 88 -15.61 -3.60 -10.51
N ARG A 89 -15.91 -3.96 -11.77
CA ARG A 89 -16.70 -3.16 -12.70
C ARG A 89 -18.01 -3.86 -12.98
N GLY A 90 -19.10 -3.13 -12.92
CA GLY A 90 -20.44 -3.66 -13.27
C GLY A 90 -21.55 -2.66 -13.02
N GLU A 91 -22.72 -2.98 -13.53
CA GLU A 91 -23.95 -2.24 -13.22
C GLU A 91 -24.32 -2.49 -11.76
N ILE A 92 -24.76 -1.45 -11.04
CA ILE A 92 -25.06 -1.54 -9.61
C ILE A 92 -26.03 -2.65 -9.23
N THR A 93 -26.95 -2.98 -10.15
CA THR A 93 -27.95 -4.04 -9.97
C THR A 93 -27.42 -5.46 -10.22
N LYS A 94 -26.19 -5.61 -10.71
CA LYS A 94 -25.59 -6.89 -11.13
C LYS A 94 -24.26 -7.20 -10.48
N ILE A 95 -23.66 -6.25 -9.76
CA ILE A 95 -22.39 -6.48 -9.08
C ILE A 95 -22.59 -7.48 -7.96
N ASP A 96 -21.68 -8.46 -7.87
CA ASP A 96 -21.62 -9.42 -6.79
C ASP A 96 -21.24 -8.74 -5.46
N VAL A 97 -22.01 -9.01 -4.40
CA VAL A 97 -21.84 -8.34 -3.11
C VAL A 97 -20.56 -8.76 -2.39
N ASP A 98 -20.09 -9.99 -2.58
CA ASP A 98 -18.84 -10.48 -1.99
C ASP A 98 -17.64 -9.86 -2.70
N GLU A 99 -17.68 -9.68 -4.00
CA GLU A 99 -16.66 -8.94 -4.73
C GLU A 99 -16.58 -7.47 -4.30
N VAL A 100 -17.73 -6.84 -3.99
CA VAL A 100 -17.76 -5.47 -3.42
C VAL A 100 -17.08 -5.44 -2.06
N ARG A 101 -17.45 -6.35 -1.16
CA ARG A 101 -16.83 -6.47 0.17
C ARG A 101 -15.32 -6.61 0.06
N ASP A 102 -14.84 -7.55 -0.74
CA ASP A 102 -13.42 -7.81 -0.90
C ASP A 102 -12.66 -6.62 -1.48
N ALA A 103 -13.30 -5.88 -2.41
CA ALA A 103 -12.68 -4.68 -2.98
C ALA A 103 -12.55 -3.55 -1.95
N ILE A 104 -13.54 -3.39 -1.07
CA ILE A 104 -13.48 -2.42 0.03
C ILE A 104 -12.44 -2.84 1.07
N LEU A 105 -12.41 -4.13 1.45
CA LEU A 105 -11.40 -4.66 2.36
C LEU A 105 -9.98 -4.43 1.82
N THR A 106 -9.73 -4.77 0.56
CA THR A 106 -8.41 -4.57 -0.04
C THR A 106 -8.03 -3.09 -0.17
N THR A 107 -8.96 -2.23 -0.63
CA THR A 107 -8.61 -0.85 -1.05
C THR A 107 -8.71 0.15 0.10
N CYS A 108 -9.77 0.10 0.90
CA CYS A 108 -10.04 1.08 1.95
C CYS A 108 -9.56 0.58 3.32
N TYR A 109 -10.04 -0.58 3.74
CA TYR A 109 -9.66 -1.16 5.03
C TYR A 109 -8.18 -1.52 5.09
N GLY A 110 -7.63 -2.12 4.03
CA GLY A 110 -6.20 -2.37 3.92
C GLY A 110 -5.36 -1.10 4.00
N GLY A 111 -5.84 0.01 3.42
CA GLY A 111 -5.21 1.32 3.60
C GLY A 111 -5.20 1.77 5.05
N PHE A 112 -6.28 1.55 5.80
CA PHE A 112 -6.34 1.82 7.24
C PHE A 112 -5.33 0.97 8.02
N LEU A 113 -5.30 -0.34 7.79
CA LEU A 113 -4.37 -1.24 8.49
C LEU A 113 -2.90 -0.84 8.26
N VAL A 114 -2.51 -0.63 7.02
CA VAL A 114 -1.14 -0.20 6.66
C VAL A 114 -0.83 1.18 7.22
N GLY A 115 -1.77 2.12 7.13
CA GLY A 115 -1.61 3.46 7.69
C GLY A 115 -1.43 3.44 9.20
N GLN A 116 -2.20 2.61 9.90
CA GLN A 116 -2.10 2.46 11.36
C GLN A 116 -0.74 1.90 11.80
N GLU A 117 -0.28 0.80 11.18
CA GLU A 117 1.03 0.21 11.52
C GLU A 117 2.18 1.17 11.20
N ALA A 118 2.13 1.84 10.04
CA ALA A 118 3.11 2.86 9.69
C ALA A 118 3.13 4.01 10.70
N SER A 119 1.96 4.51 11.12
CA SER A 119 1.85 5.59 12.10
C SER A 119 2.44 5.21 13.45
N LYS A 120 2.21 3.98 13.95
CA LYS A 120 2.78 3.48 15.21
C LYS A 120 4.31 3.54 15.21
N ILE A 121 4.94 3.22 14.07
CA ILE A 121 6.39 3.24 13.92
C ILE A 121 6.88 4.70 13.80
N MET A 122 6.27 5.48 12.92
CA MET A 122 6.69 6.84 12.61
C MET A 122 6.54 7.79 13.80
N GLN A 123 5.55 7.57 14.68
CA GLN A 123 5.45 8.32 15.94
C GLN A 123 6.67 8.09 16.85
N LYS A 124 7.17 6.85 16.93
CA LYS A 124 8.38 6.53 17.72
C LYS A 124 9.63 7.12 17.09
N LEU A 125 9.70 7.19 15.76
CA LEU A 125 10.80 7.80 15.01
C LEU A 125 10.79 9.33 15.07
N GLY A 126 9.69 9.94 15.51
CA GLY A 126 9.50 11.39 15.48
C GLY A 126 9.14 11.95 14.10
N GLY A 127 8.79 11.10 13.13
CA GLY A 127 8.35 11.51 11.79
C GLY A 127 8.45 10.39 10.76
N GLY A 128 7.87 10.66 9.58
CA GLY A 128 7.86 9.75 8.44
C GLY A 128 6.94 10.25 7.35
N THR A 129 6.77 9.44 6.30
CA THR A 129 5.88 9.79 5.19
C THR A 129 5.01 8.60 4.80
N ILE A 130 3.70 8.77 4.85
CA ILE A 130 2.74 7.78 4.38
C ILE A 130 2.06 8.31 3.11
N MET A 131 2.10 7.55 2.03
CA MET A 131 1.48 7.89 0.75
C MET A 131 0.41 6.88 0.37
N PHE A 132 -0.77 7.35 0.03
CA PHE A 132 -1.86 6.54 -0.50
C PHE A 132 -2.07 6.83 -1.99
N THR A 133 -2.05 5.80 -2.83
CA THR A 133 -2.32 5.96 -4.25
C THR A 133 -3.80 6.28 -4.48
N GLY A 134 -4.08 7.51 -4.80
CA GLY A 134 -5.41 7.99 -5.17
C GLY A 134 -5.80 7.60 -6.60
N ALA A 135 -6.98 8.08 -7.00
CA ALA A 135 -7.47 8.00 -8.37
C ALA A 135 -8.51 9.10 -8.60
N SER A 136 -8.85 9.39 -9.87
CA SER A 136 -9.99 10.26 -10.20
C SER A 136 -11.30 9.76 -9.56
N ALA A 137 -11.43 8.44 -9.36
CA ALA A 137 -12.54 7.82 -8.63
C ALA A 137 -12.57 8.14 -7.13
N GLY A 138 -11.57 8.80 -6.57
CA GLY A 138 -11.57 9.33 -5.20
C GLY A 138 -12.10 10.75 -5.08
N VAL A 139 -12.49 11.38 -6.19
CA VAL A 139 -13.08 12.73 -6.23
C VAL A 139 -14.39 12.81 -6.99
N LYS A 140 -14.69 11.81 -7.84
CA LYS A 140 -15.98 11.70 -8.54
C LYS A 140 -16.30 10.25 -8.89
N GLY A 141 -17.61 9.92 -8.93
CA GLY A 141 -18.10 8.63 -9.42
C GLY A 141 -18.07 8.53 -10.93
N PHE A 142 -18.00 7.30 -11.43
CA PHE A 142 -18.12 6.97 -12.86
C PHE A 142 -19.10 5.82 -13.04
N PRO A 143 -19.80 5.73 -14.18
CA PRO A 143 -20.66 4.60 -14.49
C PRO A 143 -19.89 3.27 -14.35
N LYS A 144 -20.56 2.25 -13.80
CA LYS A 144 -20.00 0.90 -13.61
C LYS A 144 -18.72 0.85 -12.78
N SER A 145 -18.48 1.83 -11.91
CA SER A 145 -17.28 1.94 -11.07
C SER A 145 -17.59 2.23 -9.60
N ALA A 146 -18.80 1.88 -9.12
CA ALA A 146 -19.23 2.17 -7.77
C ALA A 146 -18.25 1.64 -6.72
N THR A 147 -17.87 0.38 -6.82
CA THR A 147 -16.94 -0.29 -5.89
C THR A 147 -15.59 0.42 -5.82
N PHE A 148 -15.02 0.77 -6.96
CA PHE A 148 -13.73 1.46 -7.00
C PHE A 148 -13.82 2.89 -6.44
N ALA A 149 -14.93 3.59 -6.73
CA ALA A 149 -15.19 4.91 -6.16
C ALA A 149 -15.31 4.84 -4.62
N MET A 150 -16.13 3.92 -4.09
CA MET A 150 -16.26 3.72 -2.64
C MET A 150 -14.90 3.52 -1.96
N GLY A 151 -14.07 2.63 -2.49
CA GLY A 151 -12.73 2.36 -1.94
C GLY A 151 -11.81 3.58 -1.99
N LYS A 152 -11.80 4.32 -3.11
CA LYS A 152 -10.89 5.48 -3.29
C LYS A 152 -11.37 6.74 -2.57
N PHE A 153 -12.67 6.97 -2.43
CA PHE A 153 -13.21 8.02 -1.55
C PHE A 153 -12.91 7.74 -0.08
N GLY A 154 -13.12 6.47 0.36
CA GLY A 154 -12.77 6.06 1.73
C GLY A 154 -11.29 6.24 2.03
N LEU A 155 -10.42 5.81 1.11
CA LEU A 155 -8.97 5.98 1.26
C LEU A 155 -8.55 7.47 1.30
N ARG A 156 -9.20 8.33 0.52
CA ARG A 156 -8.97 9.77 0.58
C ARG A 156 -9.43 10.38 1.90
N GLY A 157 -10.60 9.96 2.41
CA GLY A 157 -11.10 10.38 3.72
C GLY A 157 -10.14 9.98 4.85
N LEU A 158 -9.65 8.73 4.82
CA LEU A 158 -8.63 8.25 5.75
C LEU A 158 -7.38 9.14 5.71
N ALA A 159 -6.82 9.36 4.52
CA ALA A 159 -5.60 10.18 4.38
C ALA A 159 -5.79 11.61 4.91
N GLN A 160 -6.98 12.21 4.74
CA GLN A 160 -7.29 13.53 5.27
C GLN A 160 -7.44 13.54 6.79
N SER A 161 -7.98 12.48 7.38
CA SER A 161 -8.08 12.34 8.84
C SER A 161 -6.69 12.19 9.47
N MET A 162 -5.91 11.24 8.97
CA MET A 162 -4.55 11.00 9.45
C MET A 162 -3.63 12.22 9.34
N ALA A 163 -3.83 13.05 8.31
CA ALA A 163 -3.04 14.28 8.12
C ALA A 163 -3.34 15.38 9.15
N ARG A 164 -4.34 15.21 10.01
CA ARG A 164 -4.74 16.15 11.08
C ARG A 164 -4.37 15.66 12.48
N GLU A 165 -3.99 14.43 12.60
CA GLU A 165 -3.50 13.80 13.84
C GLU A 165 -1.98 13.94 13.97
#